data_c98c8fa93a3f1a5c11077fa15772abd5
#
_entry.id   c98c8fa93a3f1a5c11077fa15772abd5
#
_cell.length_a   1.000
_cell.length_b   1.000
_cell.length_c   1.000
_cell.angle_alpha   90.00
_cell.angle_beta   90.00
_cell.angle_gamma   90.00
#
_symmetry.space_group_name_H-M   'P 1'
#
loop_
_entity.id
_entity.type
_entity.pdbx_description
1 polymer ?
#
loop_
_entity_poly.entity_id
_entity_poly.type
_entity_poly.pdbx_seq_one_letter_code
_entity_poly.pdbx_strand_id
1 'polypeptide(L)'
;MSPTATIGTSERVCPACRGALLGLSCVGCGREFPEVAGLPDLRVASDRFLDLPGERAKAERLARIAPGVDLKGLAEAYYAMTPDVEARRRGFYLGHILGAEARGSALAALLPRSGRTLEVGCGTGGLLASAARLGLDVEGVDIALRWLVVARRRLDDRGVSVPLVAASAERLPYADASFDCVVADSLLEHLDDPPLAVAEWARVLRPGGTLLVWSPNRYSLAVDPHVRLWGLGWLPRRWMSAYVRWRRGGAWPPACLSAGDARRLAAEEGFEEIEVEPPSIPEGWAMSRPASQRRLIAAYGLLREMKGARTLLRAFGPLWQLRATRRGAA
;
A
#
# COMPACT_ATOMS: atom_id res chain seq x y z
N MET A 1 -12.94 -16.73 -30.33
CA MET A 1 -13.48 -16.86 -28.98
C MET A 1 -12.38 -17.44 -28.12
N SER A 2 -11.60 -16.60 -27.47
CA SER A 2 -10.58 -17.03 -26.50
C SER A 2 -11.26 -17.35 -25.19
N PRO A 3 -10.85 -18.42 -24.48
CA PRO A 3 -11.42 -18.72 -23.16
C PRO A 3 -11.00 -17.63 -22.19
N THR A 4 -11.96 -16.89 -21.67
CA THR A 4 -11.80 -16.04 -20.48
C THR A 4 -11.38 -16.98 -19.35
N ALA A 5 -10.12 -16.93 -18.99
CA ALA A 5 -9.62 -17.57 -17.77
C ALA A 5 -10.44 -16.99 -16.61
N THR A 6 -11.25 -17.82 -15.98
CA THR A 6 -11.96 -17.47 -14.76
C THR A 6 -10.88 -17.26 -13.69
N ILE A 7 -10.50 -16.00 -13.46
CA ILE A 7 -9.62 -15.64 -12.33
C ILE A 7 -10.40 -16.05 -11.08
N GLY A 8 -9.89 -17.05 -10.36
CA GLY A 8 -10.52 -17.55 -9.14
C GLY A 8 -10.61 -16.38 -8.14
N THR A 9 -11.81 -15.85 -7.94
CA THR A 9 -12.05 -14.84 -6.90
C THR A 9 -11.82 -15.49 -5.54
N SER A 10 -11.02 -14.82 -4.67
CA SER A 10 -10.89 -15.23 -3.28
C SER A 10 -12.26 -15.30 -2.63
N GLU A 11 -12.46 -16.31 -1.77
CA GLU A 11 -13.68 -16.39 -0.99
C GLU A 11 -13.73 -15.17 -0.05
N ARG A 12 -14.67 -14.27 -0.33
CA ARG A 12 -14.84 -13.04 0.46
C ARG A 12 -15.75 -13.31 1.65
N VAL A 13 -15.37 -12.72 2.78
CA VAL A 13 -16.14 -12.77 4.02
C VAL A 13 -16.50 -11.37 4.48
N CYS A 14 -17.52 -11.27 5.31
CA CYS A 14 -17.94 -10.00 5.91
C CYS A 14 -16.83 -9.44 6.83
N PRO A 15 -16.30 -8.24 6.59
CA PRO A 15 -15.26 -7.65 7.44
C PRO A 15 -15.77 -7.27 8.84
N ALA A 16 -17.09 -7.25 9.06
CA ALA A 16 -17.66 -6.95 10.36
C ALA A 16 -17.79 -8.17 11.28
N CYS A 17 -18.18 -9.35 10.73
CA CYS A 17 -18.45 -10.55 11.53
C CYS A 17 -17.80 -11.83 10.99
N ARG A 18 -17.07 -11.76 9.86
CA ARG A 18 -16.46 -12.88 9.14
C ARG A 18 -17.43 -13.94 8.60
N GLY A 19 -18.74 -13.66 8.65
CA GLY A 19 -19.76 -14.51 8.03
C GLY A 19 -19.66 -14.49 6.50
N ALA A 20 -20.20 -15.54 5.85
CA ALA A 20 -20.23 -15.65 4.39
C ALA A 20 -20.96 -14.46 3.74
N LEU A 21 -20.48 -14.02 2.58
CA LEU A 21 -21.13 -13.03 1.75
C LEU A 21 -21.86 -13.73 0.60
N LEU A 22 -23.15 -13.43 0.43
CA LEU A 22 -23.92 -13.73 -0.78
C LEU A 22 -23.99 -12.46 -1.62
N GLY A 23 -23.18 -12.38 -2.67
CA GLY A 23 -22.93 -11.11 -3.36
C GLY A 23 -22.26 -10.11 -2.43
N LEU A 24 -22.92 -9.02 -2.10
CA LEU A 24 -22.47 -8.00 -1.17
C LEU A 24 -23.29 -7.95 0.14
N SER A 25 -24.10 -8.98 0.41
CA SER A 25 -24.90 -9.08 1.64
C SER A 25 -24.36 -10.16 2.57
N CYS A 26 -24.20 -9.85 3.84
CA CYS A 26 -23.70 -10.79 4.83
C CYS A 26 -24.82 -11.68 5.37
N VAL A 27 -24.67 -13.00 5.21
CA VAL A 27 -25.64 -13.98 5.73
C VAL A 27 -25.67 -14.02 7.27
N GLY A 28 -24.51 -13.73 7.92
CA GLY A 28 -24.40 -13.84 9.37
C GLY A 28 -24.94 -12.65 10.15
N CYS A 29 -24.63 -11.41 9.72
CA CYS A 29 -25.07 -10.20 10.44
C CYS A 29 -26.05 -9.32 9.68
N GLY A 30 -26.50 -9.73 8.47
CA GLY A 30 -27.47 -8.99 7.65
C GLY A 30 -26.93 -7.68 7.05
N ARG A 31 -25.65 -7.36 7.21
CA ARG A 31 -25.08 -6.13 6.67
C ARG A 31 -25.02 -6.18 5.16
N GLU A 32 -25.51 -5.13 4.53
CA GLU A 32 -25.37 -4.91 3.10
C GLU A 32 -24.25 -3.94 2.79
N PHE A 33 -23.46 -4.25 1.78
CA PHE A 33 -22.36 -3.42 1.30
C PHE A 33 -22.68 -2.91 -0.10
N PRO A 34 -22.44 -1.63 -0.40
CA PRO A 34 -22.73 -1.12 -1.73
C PRO A 34 -21.63 -1.49 -2.73
N GLU A 35 -22.01 -1.51 -4.01
CA GLU A 35 -21.08 -1.38 -5.10
C GLU A 35 -21.03 0.09 -5.53
N VAL A 36 -19.84 0.68 -5.60
CA VAL A 36 -19.64 2.09 -5.93
C VAL A 36 -18.65 2.18 -7.08
N ALA A 37 -19.05 2.81 -8.17
CA ALA A 37 -18.23 2.90 -9.39
C ALA A 37 -17.76 1.53 -9.91
N GLY A 38 -18.57 0.48 -9.78
CA GLY A 38 -18.22 -0.90 -10.15
C GLY A 38 -17.16 -1.55 -9.23
N LEU A 39 -16.98 -1.02 -8.02
CA LEU A 39 -16.03 -1.53 -7.00
C LEU A 39 -16.82 -1.95 -5.77
N PRO A 40 -16.61 -3.16 -5.22
CA PRO A 40 -17.18 -3.55 -3.93
C PRO A 40 -16.64 -2.64 -2.81
N ASP A 41 -17.56 -1.99 -2.08
CA ASP A 41 -17.20 -1.17 -0.91
C ASP A 41 -17.49 -1.93 0.38
N LEU A 42 -16.54 -2.76 0.81
CA LEU A 42 -16.62 -3.60 2.01
C LEU A 42 -16.07 -2.90 3.27
N ARG A 43 -15.95 -1.58 3.26
CA ARG A 43 -15.48 -0.83 4.43
C ARG A 43 -16.52 -0.82 5.54
N VAL A 44 -16.06 -1.00 6.76
CA VAL A 44 -16.87 -0.90 7.99
C VAL A 44 -16.60 0.38 8.78
N ALA A 45 -15.55 1.11 8.39
CA ALA A 45 -15.16 2.41 8.94
C ALA A 45 -14.63 3.33 7.83
N SER A 46 -14.66 4.63 8.07
CA SER A 46 -14.05 5.64 7.20
C SER A 46 -12.53 5.66 7.32
N ASP A 47 -11.84 6.24 6.32
CA ASP A 47 -10.47 6.65 6.51
C ASP A 47 -10.41 7.95 7.33
N ARG A 48 -9.20 8.38 7.69
CA ARG A 48 -8.99 9.60 8.47
C ARG A 48 -9.21 10.91 7.69
N PHE A 49 -9.34 10.84 6.37
CA PHE A 49 -9.41 12.03 5.51
C PHE A 49 -10.84 12.33 5.05
N LEU A 50 -11.65 11.29 4.81
CA LEU A 50 -13.01 11.43 4.31
C LEU A 50 -13.92 10.42 5.01
N ASP A 51 -15.14 10.85 5.33
CA ASP A 51 -16.19 9.92 5.75
C ASP A 51 -16.66 9.03 4.59
N LEU A 52 -17.39 7.97 4.89
CA LEU A 52 -17.85 7.02 3.87
C LEU A 52 -18.69 7.68 2.76
N PRO A 53 -19.66 8.57 3.05
CA PRO A 53 -20.42 9.27 2.03
C PRO A 53 -19.55 10.16 1.13
N GLY A 54 -18.66 10.95 1.71
CA GLY A 54 -17.76 11.85 0.98
C GLY A 54 -16.79 11.08 0.08
N GLU A 55 -16.28 9.96 0.57
CA GLU A 55 -15.41 9.07 -0.19
C GLU A 55 -16.13 8.47 -1.40
N ARG A 56 -17.36 7.97 -1.22
CA ARG A 56 -18.21 7.43 -2.29
C ARG A 56 -18.52 8.48 -3.34
N ALA A 57 -18.98 9.65 -2.90
CA ALA A 57 -19.29 10.76 -3.80
C ALA A 57 -18.07 11.20 -4.63
N LYS A 58 -16.88 11.23 -4.03
CA LYS A 58 -15.64 11.55 -4.73
C LYS A 58 -15.24 10.47 -5.73
N ALA A 59 -15.35 9.19 -5.36
CA ALA A 59 -15.08 8.05 -6.24
C ALA A 59 -16.02 8.04 -7.45
N GLU A 60 -17.32 8.26 -7.25
CA GLU A 60 -18.30 8.33 -8.34
C GLU A 60 -18.03 9.49 -9.30
N ARG A 61 -17.61 10.66 -8.78
CA ARG A 61 -17.23 11.79 -9.64
C ARG A 61 -16.02 11.45 -10.50
N LEU A 62 -15.00 10.82 -9.92
CA LEU A 62 -13.82 10.37 -10.67
C LEU A 62 -14.19 9.30 -11.71
N ALA A 63 -15.05 8.34 -11.36
CA ALA A 63 -15.50 7.30 -12.27
C ALA A 63 -16.25 7.86 -13.49
N ARG A 64 -17.02 8.93 -13.33
CA ARG A 64 -17.67 9.62 -14.47
C ARG A 64 -16.66 10.33 -15.39
N ILE A 65 -15.52 10.77 -14.87
CA ILE A 65 -14.47 11.44 -15.65
C ILE A 65 -13.56 10.42 -16.34
N ALA A 66 -13.29 9.30 -15.67
CA ALA A 66 -12.30 8.30 -16.09
C ALA A 66 -12.41 7.85 -17.57
N PRO A 67 -13.59 7.60 -18.17
CA PRO A 67 -13.68 7.17 -19.56
C PRO A 67 -13.16 8.21 -20.57
N GLY A 68 -13.19 9.49 -20.24
CA GLY A 68 -12.83 10.59 -21.14
C GLY A 68 -11.39 11.07 -21.04
N VAL A 69 -10.59 10.50 -20.13
CA VAL A 69 -9.23 10.98 -19.86
C VAL A 69 -8.26 9.80 -19.64
N ASP A 70 -6.97 10.02 -19.83
CA ASP A 70 -5.92 9.08 -19.43
C ASP A 70 -5.66 9.15 -17.90
N LEU A 71 -4.76 8.30 -17.41
CA LEU A 71 -4.36 8.28 -16.00
C LEU A 71 -3.91 9.66 -15.50
N LYS A 72 -3.16 10.42 -16.32
CA LYS A 72 -2.68 11.75 -15.94
C LYS A 72 -3.84 12.72 -15.78
N GLY A 73 -4.73 12.79 -16.76
CA GLY A 73 -5.92 13.64 -16.72
C GLY A 73 -6.83 13.29 -15.54
N LEU A 74 -7.00 12.00 -15.20
CA LEU A 74 -7.78 11.60 -14.03
C LEU A 74 -7.12 12.04 -12.72
N ALA A 75 -5.80 11.92 -12.60
CA ALA A 75 -5.06 12.39 -11.42
C ALA A 75 -5.09 13.93 -11.29
N GLU A 76 -5.04 14.66 -12.39
CA GLU A 76 -5.22 16.11 -12.41
C GLU A 76 -6.63 16.50 -11.95
N ALA A 77 -7.66 15.82 -12.45
CA ALA A 77 -9.05 16.00 -12.01
C ALA A 77 -9.23 15.71 -10.51
N TYR A 78 -8.57 14.66 -9.99
CA TYR A 78 -8.55 14.37 -8.56
C TYR A 78 -8.03 15.55 -7.74
N TYR A 79 -6.89 16.16 -8.12
CA TYR A 79 -6.33 17.30 -7.41
C TYR A 79 -7.12 18.59 -7.60
N ALA A 80 -7.82 18.77 -8.72
CA ALA A 80 -8.76 19.87 -8.89
C ALA A 80 -9.93 19.79 -7.89
N MET A 81 -10.35 18.58 -7.53
CA MET A 81 -11.39 18.32 -6.52
C MET A 81 -10.86 18.21 -5.08
N THR A 82 -9.58 18.51 -4.85
CA THR A 82 -8.95 18.43 -3.52
C THR A 82 -8.28 19.76 -3.19
N PRO A 83 -9.08 20.78 -2.78
CA PRO A 83 -8.58 22.15 -2.55
C PRO A 83 -7.54 22.23 -1.43
N ASP A 84 -7.59 21.31 -0.46
CA ASP A 84 -6.66 21.24 0.68
C ASP A 84 -5.21 20.93 0.25
N VAL A 85 -5.02 20.43 -0.98
CA VAL A 85 -3.70 20.22 -1.55
C VAL A 85 -3.25 21.51 -2.26
N GLU A 86 -2.28 22.19 -1.65
CA GLU A 86 -1.70 23.41 -2.21
C GLU A 86 -1.24 23.21 -3.67
N ALA A 87 -1.55 24.16 -4.55
CA ALA A 87 -1.25 24.09 -5.99
C ALA A 87 0.23 23.77 -6.27
N ARG A 88 1.17 24.36 -5.50
CA ARG A 88 2.63 24.11 -5.62
C ARG A 88 3.04 22.65 -5.32
N ARG A 89 2.21 21.90 -4.59
CA ARG A 89 2.48 20.49 -4.24
C ARG A 89 1.84 19.52 -5.21
N ARG A 90 0.86 19.93 -6.00
CA ARG A 90 0.13 19.06 -6.92
C ARG A 90 1.06 18.35 -7.92
N GLY A 91 2.04 19.08 -8.49
CA GLY A 91 3.02 18.49 -9.40
C GLY A 91 3.86 17.40 -8.78
N PHE A 92 4.25 17.52 -7.50
CA PHE A 92 4.96 16.49 -6.77
C PHE A 92 4.11 15.22 -6.58
N TYR A 93 2.85 15.39 -6.14
CA TYR A 93 1.95 14.26 -5.94
C TYR A 93 1.52 13.61 -7.25
N LEU A 94 1.31 14.40 -8.30
CA LEU A 94 1.05 13.89 -9.64
C LEU A 94 2.23 13.03 -10.13
N GLY A 95 3.46 13.51 -9.98
CA GLY A 95 4.66 12.73 -10.29
C GLY A 95 4.76 11.43 -9.49
N HIS A 96 4.31 11.43 -8.23
CA HIS A 96 4.24 10.21 -7.40
C HIS A 96 3.23 9.19 -7.96
N ILE A 97 2.04 9.65 -8.35
CA ILE A 97 1.03 8.78 -8.97
C ILE A 97 1.56 8.21 -10.29
N LEU A 98 2.05 9.05 -11.18
CA LEU A 98 2.52 8.61 -12.49
C LEU A 98 3.73 7.66 -12.39
N GLY A 99 4.63 7.89 -11.42
CA GLY A 99 5.81 7.06 -11.15
C GLY A 99 5.54 5.80 -10.33
N ALA A 100 4.30 5.54 -9.89
CA ALA A 100 4.01 4.43 -9.00
C ALA A 100 4.33 3.05 -9.63
N GLU A 101 4.12 2.89 -10.94
CA GLU A 101 4.40 1.64 -11.65
C GLU A 101 5.91 1.32 -11.70
N ALA A 102 6.75 2.34 -11.91
CA ALA A 102 8.21 2.15 -11.89
C ALA A 102 8.71 1.70 -10.50
N ARG A 103 8.07 2.20 -9.42
CA ARG A 103 8.34 1.73 -8.06
C ARG A 103 7.77 0.33 -7.83
N GLY A 104 6.54 0.09 -8.26
CA GLY A 104 5.86 -1.20 -8.14
C GLY A 104 6.57 -2.35 -8.87
N SER A 105 7.28 -2.06 -9.96
CA SER A 105 8.02 -3.09 -10.71
C SER A 105 9.14 -3.76 -9.89
N ALA A 106 9.74 -3.03 -8.94
CA ALA A 106 10.72 -3.60 -8.02
C ALA A 106 10.11 -4.61 -7.05
N LEU A 107 8.97 -4.23 -6.48
CA LEU A 107 8.25 -5.13 -5.59
C LEU A 107 7.70 -6.33 -6.36
N ALA A 108 7.16 -6.12 -7.56
CA ALA A 108 6.68 -7.20 -8.42
C ALA A 108 7.76 -8.25 -8.73
N ALA A 109 9.03 -7.83 -8.83
CA ALA A 109 10.17 -8.75 -9.03
C ALA A 109 10.46 -9.64 -7.82
N LEU A 110 10.02 -9.24 -6.63
CA LEU A 110 10.19 -9.99 -5.37
C LEU A 110 9.02 -10.92 -5.06
N LEU A 111 7.90 -10.78 -5.78
CA LEU A 111 6.72 -11.62 -5.56
C LEU A 111 6.97 -13.06 -6.02
N PRO A 112 6.36 -14.05 -5.34
CA PRO A 112 6.34 -15.43 -5.80
C PRO A 112 5.81 -15.53 -7.24
N ARG A 113 6.40 -16.42 -8.04
CA ARG A 113 5.99 -16.62 -9.44
C ARG A 113 4.71 -17.44 -9.59
N SER A 114 4.26 -18.07 -8.53
CA SER A 114 3.02 -18.86 -8.45
C SER A 114 2.29 -18.57 -7.15
N GLY A 115 1.01 -18.89 -7.12
CA GLY A 115 0.15 -18.61 -5.99
C GLY A 115 -0.48 -17.21 -6.08
N ARG A 116 -1.36 -16.93 -5.13
CA ARG A 116 -2.17 -15.70 -5.09
C ARG A 116 -1.53 -14.64 -4.20
N THR A 117 -1.41 -13.45 -4.70
CA THR A 117 -0.84 -12.31 -3.96
C THR A 117 -1.91 -11.24 -3.69
N LEU A 118 -1.99 -10.77 -2.45
CA LEU A 118 -2.79 -9.63 -2.05
C LEU A 118 -1.88 -8.41 -1.83
N GLU A 119 -2.13 -7.30 -2.54
CA GLU A 119 -1.57 -6.00 -2.19
C GLU A 119 -2.54 -5.27 -1.25
N VAL A 120 -2.10 -5.03 -0.01
CA VAL A 120 -2.83 -4.25 0.99
C VAL A 120 -2.35 -2.80 0.95
N GLY A 121 -3.30 -1.86 0.81
CA GLY A 121 -2.97 -0.46 0.55
C GLY A 121 -2.48 -0.23 -0.87
N CYS A 122 -3.15 -0.81 -1.87
CA CYS A 122 -2.70 -0.79 -3.26
C CYS A 122 -2.75 0.61 -3.92
N GLY A 123 -3.38 1.59 -3.26
CA GLY A 123 -3.44 2.97 -3.70
C GLY A 123 -3.85 3.11 -5.17
N THR A 124 -2.94 3.64 -5.98
CA THR A 124 -3.17 3.87 -7.41
C THR A 124 -2.75 2.69 -8.32
N GLY A 125 -2.54 1.49 -7.75
CA GLY A 125 -2.34 0.24 -8.49
C GLY A 125 -0.99 0.09 -9.23
N GLY A 126 0.05 0.75 -8.76
CA GLY A 126 1.36 0.70 -9.44
C GLY A 126 2.00 -0.69 -9.43
N LEU A 127 2.01 -1.37 -8.28
CA LEU A 127 2.47 -2.75 -8.15
C LEU A 127 1.55 -3.71 -8.91
N LEU A 128 0.23 -3.57 -8.74
CA LEU A 128 -0.75 -4.43 -9.40
C LEU A 128 -0.57 -4.45 -10.92
N ALA A 129 -0.40 -3.26 -11.54
CA ALA A 129 -0.17 -3.15 -12.98
C ALA A 129 1.14 -3.86 -13.41
N SER A 130 2.21 -3.69 -12.62
CA SER A 130 3.49 -4.35 -12.91
C SER A 130 3.41 -5.86 -12.74
N ALA A 131 2.78 -6.34 -11.67
CA ALA A 131 2.64 -7.76 -11.35
C ALA A 131 1.74 -8.49 -12.36
N ALA A 132 0.59 -7.90 -12.69
CA ALA A 132 -0.34 -8.47 -13.68
C ALA A 132 0.30 -8.59 -15.07
N ARG A 133 1.12 -7.62 -15.49
CA ARG A 133 1.88 -7.70 -16.75
C ARG A 133 2.94 -8.82 -16.76
N LEU A 134 3.40 -9.26 -15.59
CA LEU A 134 4.27 -10.43 -15.42
C LEU A 134 3.47 -11.75 -15.37
N GLY A 135 2.16 -11.69 -15.51
CA GLY A 135 1.27 -12.86 -15.43
C GLY A 135 1.05 -13.38 -14.01
N LEU A 136 1.33 -12.57 -12.98
CA LEU A 136 1.12 -12.96 -11.58
C LEU A 136 -0.37 -12.83 -11.21
N ASP A 137 -0.88 -13.75 -10.41
CA ASP A 137 -2.23 -13.68 -9.83
C ASP A 137 -2.21 -12.73 -8.63
N VAL A 138 -2.77 -11.52 -8.85
CA VAL A 138 -2.74 -10.44 -7.87
C VAL A 138 -4.12 -9.85 -7.65
N GLU A 139 -4.42 -9.45 -6.42
CA GLU A 139 -5.62 -8.73 -6.03
C GLU A 139 -5.22 -7.52 -5.17
N GLY A 140 -5.99 -6.42 -5.25
CA GLY A 140 -5.70 -5.18 -4.53
C GLY A 140 -6.81 -4.77 -3.57
N VAL A 141 -6.42 -4.35 -2.37
CA VAL A 141 -7.31 -3.74 -1.39
C VAL A 141 -6.79 -2.38 -0.94
N ASP A 142 -7.70 -1.41 -0.84
CA ASP A 142 -7.39 -0.08 -0.28
C ASP A 142 -8.62 0.49 0.44
N ILE A 143 -8.41 1.26 1.49
CA ILE A 143 -9.49 1.95 2.19
C ILE A 143 -10.02 3.14 1.38
N ALA A 144 -9.18 3.74 0.55
CA ALA A 144 -9.49 4.93 -0.24
C ALA A 144 -10.10 4.54 -1.60
N LEU A 145 -11.42 4.42 -1.64
CA LEU A 145 -12.17 4.05 -2.85
C LEU A 145 -11.83 4.95 -4.05
N ARG A 146 -11.61 6.25 -3.81
CA ARG A 146 -11.13 7.22 -4.82
C ARG A 146 -9.83 6.79 -5.50
N TRP A 147 -8.90 6.18 -4.75
CA TRP A 147 -7.65 5.67 -5.31
C TRP A 147 -7.85 4.39 -6.11
N LEU A 148 -8.80 3.54 -5.73
CA LEU A 148 -9.15 2.35 -6.51
C LEU A 148 -9.74 2.70 -7.88
N VAL A 149 -10.45 3.83 -8.01
CA VAL A 149 -10.90 4.34 -9.33
C VAL A 149 -9.68 4.73 -10.19
N VAL A 150 -8.69 5.38 -9.60
CA VAL A 150 -7.42 5.73 -10.29
C VAL A 150 -6.61 4.46 -10.63
N ALA A 151 -6.59 3.48 -9.72
CA ALA A 151 -5.94 2.19 -9.95
C ALA A 151 -6.58 1.44 -11.12
N ARG A 152 -7.92 1.37 -11.16
CA ARG A 152 -8.65 0.78 -12.29
C ARG A 152 -8.27 1.45 -13.60
N ARG A 153 -8.26 2.79 -13.66
CA ARG A 153 -7.84 3.52 -14.86
C ARG A 153 -6.42 3.14 -15.29
N ARG A 154 -5.48 3.02 -14.34
CA ARG A 154 -4.12 2.54 -14.65
C ARG A 154 -4.13 1.13 -15.25
N LEU A 155 -4.88 0.22 -14.67
CA LEU A 155 -4.98 -1.17 -15.14
C LEU A 155 -5.58 -1.23 -16.55
N ASP A 156 -6.65 -0.46 -16.80
CA ASP A 156 -7.29 -0.34 -18.11
C ASP A 156 -6.31 0.21 -19.17
N ASP A 157 -5.54 1.25 -18.84
CA ASP A 157 -4.49 1.82 -19.71
C ASP A 157 -3.38 0.80 -20.04
N ARG A 158 -3.23 -0.26 -19.24
CA ARG A 158 -2.28 -1.37 -19.45
C ARG A 158 -2.92 -2.61 -20.06
N GLY A 159 -4.21 -2.61 -20.30
CA GLY A 159 -4.95 -3.75 -20.82
C GLY A 159 -4.93 -4.97 -19.89
N VAL A 160 -4.84 -4.76 -18.58
CA VAL A 160 -4.86 -5.81 -17.56
C VAL A 160 -6.06 -5.66 -16.64
N SER A 161 -6.61 -6.79 -16.19
CA SER A 161 -7.73 -6.83 -15.25
C SER A 161 -7.24 -7.42 -13.93
N VAL A 162 -7.45 -6.70 -12.82
CA VAL A 162 -7.09 -7.11 -11.48
C VAL A 162 -8.28 -6.85 -10.56
N PRO A 163 -8.68 -7.80 -9.70
CA PRO A 163 -9.71 -7.57 -8.70
C PRO A 163 -9.30 -6.45 -7.73
N LEU A 164 -10.23 -5.51 -7.48
CA LEU A 164 -10.04 -4.39 -6.55
C LEU A 164 -11.20 -4.35 -5.56
N VAL A 165 -10.90 -4.13 -4.28
CA VAL A 165 -11.91 -4.05 -3.21
C VAL A 165 -11.61 -2.89 -2.27
N ALA A 166 -12.62 -2.10 -1.92
CA ALA A 166 -12.48 -1.10 -0.87
C ALA A 166 -12.68 -1.74 0.51
N ALA A 167 -11.62 -1.80 1.32
CA ALA A 167 -11.67 -2.32 2.69
C ALA A 167 -10.51 -1.78 3.53
N SER A 168 -10.63 -1.89 4.87
CA SER A 168 -9.54 -1.56 5.79
C SER A 168 -8.49 -2.67 5.85
N ALA A 169 -7.22 -2.27 6.00
CA ALA A 169 -6.10 -3.16 6.24
C ALA A 169 -6.19 -3.94 7.55
N GLU A 170 -6.90 -3.37 8.54
CA GLU A 170 -7.16 -3.96 9.86
C GLU A 170 -8.38 -4.91 9.88
N ARG A 171 -9.15 -4.97 8.77
CA ARG A 171 -10.35 -5.81 8.62
C ARG A 171 -10.51 -6.25 7.18
N LEU A 172 -9.68 -7.19 6.76
CA LEU A 172 -9.65 -7.69 5.40
C LEU A 172 -10.88 -8.56 5.11
N PRO A 173 -11.55 -8.37 3.95
CA PRO A 173 -12.76 -9.10 3.59
C PRO A 173 -12.45 -10.46 2.93
N TYR A 174 -11.49 -11.19 3.46
CA TYR A 174 -11.07 -12.48 2.92
C TYR A 174 -11.06 -13.56 3.99
N ALA A 175 -11.35 -14.80 3.58
CA ALA A 175 -11.26 -15.96 4.46
C ALA A 175 -9.82 -16.19 4.92
N ASP A 176 -9.67 -16.97 6.00
CA ASP A 176 -8.37 -17.37 6.52
C ASP A 176 -7.61 -18.18 5.45
N ALA A 177 -6.29 -18.03 5.40
CA ALA A 177 -5.42 -18.77 4.50
C ALA A 177 -5.80 -18.69 3.01
N SER A 178 -6.23 -17.51 2.53
CA SER A 178 -6.66 -17.28 1.14
C SER A 178 -5.52 -16.94 0.19
N PHE A 179 -4.36 -16.48 0.70
CA PHE A 179 -3.25 -15.96 -0.10
C PHE A 179 -1.93 -16.66 0.21
N ASP A 180 -1.08 -16.76 -0.80
CA ASP A 180 0.28 -17.28 -0.68
C ASP A 180 1.28 -16.16 -0.37
N CYS A 181 0.94 -14.92 -0.75
CA CYS A 181 1.74 -13.73 -0.47
C CYS A 181 0.83 -12.55 -0.10
N VAL A 182 1.25 -11.78 0.90
CA VAL A 182 0.70 -10.45 1.19
C VAL A 182 1.81 -9.44 1.04
N VAL A 183 1.53 -8.34 0.34
CA VAL A 183 2.47 -7.24 0.14
C VAL A 183 1.85 -5.92 0.56
N ALA A 184 2.63 -5.07 1.25
CA ALA A 184 2.25 -3.72 1.64
C ALA A 184 3.41 -2.75 1.39
N ASP A 185 3.17 -1.72 0.55
CA ASP A 185 4.16 -0.67 0.25
C ASP A 185 3.70 0.66 0.84
N SER A 186 4.47 1.19 1.77
CA SER A 186 4.24 2.51 2.38
C SER A 186 2.84 2.63 3.00
N LEU A 187 2.41 1.59 3.72
CA LEU A 187 1.10 1.52 4.36
C LEU A 187 1.18 1.58 5.88
N LEU A 188 2.13 0.87 6.53
CA LEU A 188 2.19 0.73 7.99
C LEU A 188 2.19 2.06 8.74
N GLU A 189 2.86 3.07 8.18
CA GLU A 189 2.93 4.41 8.76
C GLU A 189 1.61 5.17 8.72
N HIS A 190 0.63 4.68 7.96
CA HIS A 190 -0.70 5.28 7.81
C HIS A 190 -1.77 4.58 8.63
N LEU A 191 -1.48 3.44 9.23
CA LEU A 191 -2.44 2.65 10.00
C LEU A 191 -2.68 3.26 11.39
N ASP A 192 -3.90 3.11 11.89
CA ASP A 192 -4.26 3.49 13.25
C ASP A 192 -3.83 2.41 14.25
N ASP A 193 -3.93 1.14 13.86
CA ASP A 193 -3.55 -0.04 14.63
C ASP A 193 -2.68 -1.01 13.80
N PRO A 194 -1.36 -0.75 13.67
CA PRO A 194 -0.47 -1.64 12.94
C PRO A 194 -0.45 -3.10 13.43
N PRO A 195 -0.50 -3.40 14.75
CA PRO A 195 -0.65 -4.78 15.24
C PRO A 195 -1.89 -5.49 14.67
N LEU A 196 -3.05 -4.86 14.76
CA LEU A 196 -4.30 -5.44 14.23
C LEU A 196 -4.20 -5.71 12.71
N ALA A 197 -3.59 -4.80 11.95
CA ALA A 197 -3.41 -5.00 10.52
C ALA A 197 -2.46 -6.18 10.22
N VAL A 198 -1.32 -6.27 10.91
CA VAL A 198 -0.35 -7.36 10.70
C VAL A 198 -0.95 -8.71 11.12
N ALA A 199 -1.77 -8.76 12.19
CA ALA A 199 -2.55 -9.94 12.57
C ALA A 199 -3.53 -10.36 11.46
N GLU A 200 -4.24 -9.40 10.83
CA GLU A 200 -5.13 -9.68 9.70
C GLU A 200 -4.35 -10.18 8.47
N TRP A 201 -3.17 -9.63 8.21
CA TRP A 201 -2.30 -10.12 7.12
C TRP A 201 -1.83 -11.55 7.39
N ALA A 202 -1.45 -11.87 8.64
CA ALA A 202 -1.14 -13.24 9.06
C ALA A 202 -2.34 -14.17 8.89
N ARG A 203 -3.55 -13.72 9.25
CA ARG A 203 -4.77 -14.53 9.12
C ARG A 203 -5.07 -14.93 7.67
N VAL A 204 -4.99 -13.97 6.74
CA VAL A 204 -5.32 -14.24 5.32
C VAL A 204 -4.21 -14.96 4.56
N LEU A 205 -2.98 -14.96 5.06
CA LEU A 205 -1.89 -15.75 4.52
C LEU A 205 -2.09 -17.24 4.85
N ARG A 206 -1.70 -18.11 3.94
CA ARG A 206 -1.56 -19.55 4.22
C ARG A 206 -0.38 -19.80 5.13
N PRO A 207 -0.39 -20.87 5.93
CA PRO A 207 0.83 -21.36 6.61
C PRO A 207 1.98 -21.51 5.60
N GLY A 208 3.16 -20.98 5.91
CA GLY A 208 4.30 -20.91 4.99
C GLY A 208 4.21 -19.78 3.94
N GLY A 209 3.12 -19.02 3.94
CA GLY A 209 2.96 -17.86 3.04
C GLY A 209 3.91 -16.70 3.36
N THR A 210 4.21 -15.90 2.37
CA THR A 210 5.19 -14.82 2.46
C THR A 210 4.54 -13.47 2.74
N LEU A 211 5.07 -12.73 3.71
CA LEU A 211 4.79 -11.32 3.93
C LEU A 211 5.94 -10.47 3.37
N LEU A 212 5.62 -9.47 2.55
CA LEU A 212 6.56 -8.46 2.05
C LEU A 212 6.06 -7.06 2.45
N VAL A 213 6.88 -6.29 3.15
CA VAL A 213 6.53 -4.92 3.56
C VAL A 213 7.66 -3.97 3.23
N TRP A 214 7.33 -2.86 2.58
CA TRP A 214 8.21 -1.69 2.47
C TRP A 214 7.62 -0.54 3.25
N SER A 215 8.45 0.17 4.03
CA SER A 215 7.99 1.33 4.80
C SER A 215 9.13 2.31 5.06
N PRO A 216 8.82 3.62 5.23
CA PRO A 216 9.77 4.59 5.71
C PRO A 216 10.32 4.20 7.09
N ASN A 217 11.63 4.41 7.26
CA ASN A 217 12.29 4.11 8.52
C ASN A 217 12.14 5.28 9.49
N ARG A 218 11.69 5.00 10.70
CA ARG A 218 11.54 5.99 11.76
C ARG A 218 12.80 6.82 12.00
N TYR A 219 13.95 6.17 12.08
CA TYR A 219 15.22 6.83 12.38
C TYR A 219 16.00 7.24 11.13
N SER A 220 15.30 7.44 10.02
CA SER A 220 15.89 7.90 8.78
C SER A 220 16.69 9.20 8.98
N LEU A 221 17.87 9.26 8.39
CA LEU A 221 18.64 10.51 8.24
C LEU A 221 18.14 11.37 7.08
N ALA A 222 17.22 10.85 6.25
CA ALA A 222 16.57 11.63 5.22
C ALA A 222 15.39 12.43 5.78
N VAL A 223 14.92 13.39 5.00
CA VAL A 223 13.70 14.14 5.31
C VAL A 223 12.50 13.20 5.21
N ASP A 224 11.60 13.25 6.19
CA ASP A 224 10.35 12.49 6.17
C ASP A 224 9.55 12.79 4.90
N PRO A 225 9.14 11.77 4.13
CA PRO A 225 8.50 11.97 2.83
C PRO A 225 7.09 12.59 2.93
N HIS A 226 6.36 12.39 4.04
CA HIS A 226 4.98 12.80 4.21
C HIS A 226 4.86 14.26 4.66
N VAL A 227 5.58 14.62 5.71
CA VAL A 227 5.52 15.98 6.28
C VAL A 227 6.70 16.85 5.88
N ARG A 228 7.71 16.29 5.20
CA ARG A 228 8.93 16.98 4.74
C ARG A 228 9.65 17.71 5.87
N LEU A 229 9.76 17.07 7.03
CA LEU A 229 10.52 17.52 8.18
C LEU A 229 11.68 16.57 8.43
N TRP A 230 12.84 17.13 8.72
CA TRP A 230 13.99 16.35 9.14
C TRP A 230 13.91 16.06 10.64
N GLY A 231 14.41 14.90 11.06
CA GLY A 231 14.56 14.54 12.46
C GLY A 231 13.25 14.19 13.19
N LEU A 232 12.10 14.14 12.50
CA LEU A 232 10.80 13.86 13.13
C LEU A 232 10.82 12.55 13.91
N GLY A 233 11.31 11.47 13.33
CA GLY A 233 11.33 10.15 13.96
C GLY A 233 12.24 10.01 15.18
N TRP A 234 13.17 10.96 15.40
CA TRP A 234 14.04 11.02 16.55
C TRP A 234 13.40 11.65 17.78
N LEU A 235 12.26 12.34 17.58
CA LEU A 235 11.50 12.90 18.68
C LEU A 235 10.70 11.79 19.41
N PRO A 236 10.49 11.94 20.72
CA PRO A 236 9.50 11.15 21.44
C PRO A 236 8.12 11.24 20.74
N ARG A 237 7.41 10.12 20.59
CA ARG A 237 6.12 10.07 19.87
C ARG A 237 5.13 11.12 20.35
N ARG A 238 5.07 11.37 21.68
CA ARG A 238 4.19 12.38 22.30
C ARG A 238 4.43 13.81 21.81
N TRP A 239 5.62 14.12 21.29
CA TRP A 239 5.98 15.47 20.82
C TRP A 239 5.90 15.62 19.30
N MET A 240 5.83 14.51 18.58
CA MET A 240 5.80 14.54 17.11
C MET A 240 4.62 15.37 16.57
N SER A 241 3.40 15.15 17.10
CA SER A 241 2.20 15.88 16.68
C SER A 241 2.30 17.39 16.98
N ALA A 242 2.87 17.78 18.12
CA ALA A 242 3.08 19.18 18.46
C ALA A 242 4.11 19.83 17.54
N TYR A 243 5.22 19.12 17.23
CA TYR A 243 6.26 19.59 16.33
C TYR A 243 5.73 19.75 14.89
N VAL A 244 4.96 18.77 14.39
CA VAL A 244 4.35 18.84 13.06
C VAL A 244 3.34 20.00 12.98
N ARG A 245 2.46 20.17 13.98
CA ARG A 245 1.53 21.31 14.04
C ARG A 245 2.25 22.64 14.03
N TRP A 246 3.29 22.78 14.83
CA TRP A 246 4.10 24.00 14.88
C TRP A 246 4.74 24.33 13.55
N ARG A 247 5.28 23.34 12.85
CA ARG A 247 6.03 23.54 11.59
C ARG A 247 5.17 23.52 10.33
N ARG A 248 4.00 22.88 10.35
CA ARG A 248 3.17 22.58 9.17
C ARG A 248 1.68 22.92 9.33
N GLY A 249 1.25 23.37 10.49
CA GLY A 249 -0.13 23.83 10.67
C GLY A 249 -1.20 22.75 10.72
N GLY A 250 -0.87 21.54 11.16
CA GLY A 250 -1.90 20.51 11.37
C GLY A 250 -1.75 19.22 10.57
N ALA A 251 -0.66 19.04 9.85
CA ALA A 251 -0.39 17.75 9.19
C ALA A 251 -0.26 16.62 10.22
N TRP A 252 -0.76 15.44 9.87
CA TRP A 252 -0.66 14.24 10.70
C TRP A 252 0.78 13.70 10.68
N PRO A 253 1.43 13.43 11.83
CA PRO A 253 2.72 12.77 11.83
C PRO A 253 2.55 11.29 11.48
N PRO A 254 3.28 10.75 10.48
CA PRO A 254 3.23 9.34 10.16
C PRO A 254 3.76 8.51 11.35
N ALA A 255 3.16 7.36 11.60
CA ALA A 255 3.54 6.44 12.67
C ALA A 255 4.66 5.49 12.23
N CYS A 256 5.73 6.00 11.58
CA CYS A 256 6.82 5.18 11.09
C CYS A 256 7.39 4.25 12.18
N LEU A 257 7.66 3.01 11.81
CA LEU A 257 8.36 2.01 12.62
C LEU A 257 9.85 2.02 12.28
N SER A 258 10.68 1.69 13.27
CA SER A 258 12.06 1.30 12.99
C SER A 258 12.13 -0.13 12.44
N ALA A 259 13.23 -0.51 11.81
CA ALA A 259 13.47 -1.89 11.38
C ALA A 259 13.34 -2.89 12.55
N GLY A 260 13.77 -2.51 13.76
CA GLY A 260 13.64 -3.32 14.97
C GLY A 260 12.20 -3.45 15.45
N ASP A 261 11.43 -2.35 15.40
CA ASP A 261 10.00 -2.38 15.77
C ASP A 261 9.20 -3.24 14.76
N ALA A 262 9.48 -3.11 13.45
CA ALA A 262 8.83 -3.91 12.42
C ALA A 262 9.11 -5.40 12.57
N ARG A 263 10.38 -5.76 12.88
CA ARG A 263 10.76 -7.16 13.14
C ARG A 263 10.03 -7.74 14.35
N ARG A 264 9.98 -6.98 15.45
CA ARG A 264 9.29 -7.40 16.68
C ARG A 264 7.80 -7.59 16.43
N LEU A 265 7.15 -6.61 15.79
CA LEU A 265 5.74 -6.67 15.45
C LEU A 265 5.41 -7.93 14.61
N ALA A 266 6.19 -8.20 13.57
CA ALA A 266 5.99 -9.41 12.76
C ALA A 266 6.15 -10.69 13.61
N ALA A 267 7.14 -10.75 14.50
CA ALA A 267 7.35 -11.92 15.37
C ALA A 267 6.19 -12.14 16.36
N GLU A 268 5.65 -11.07 16.92
CA GLU A 268 4.50 -11.08 17.83
C GLU A 268 3.22 -11.57 17.13
N GLU A 269 3.06 -11.22 15.84
CA GLU A 269 1.89 -11.59 15.02
C GLU A 269 2.06 -12.90 14.24
N GLY A 270 2.98 -13.78 14.68
CA GLY A 270 3.07 -15.17 14.19
C GLY A 270 3.88 -15.34 12.92
N PHE A 271 4.80 -14.44 12.63
CA PHE A 271 5.78 -14.62 11.55
C PHE A 271 7.11 -15.16 12.07
N GLU A 272 7.81 -15.87 11.20
CA GLU A 272 9.16 -16.43 11.41
C GLU A 272 10.04 -16.11 10.19
N GLU A 273 11.32 -16.50 10.22
CA GLU A 273 12.28 -16.20 9.16
C GLU A 273 12.31 -14.72 8.78
N ILE A 274 12.21 -13.85 9.79
CA ILE A 274 12.02 -12.41 9.58
C ILE A 274 13.33 -11.75 9.19
N GLU A 275 13.41 -11.30 7.94
CA GLU A 275 14.51 -10.52 7.41
C GLU A 275 14.08 -9.06 7.26
N VAL A 276 14.88 -8.13 7.78
CA VAL A 276 14.66 -6.70 7.58
C VAL A 276 15.93 -6.08 7.01
N GLU A 277 15.82 -5.54 5.79
CA GLU A 277 16.95 -5.08 5.01
C GLU A 277 16.69 -3.71 4.38
N PRO A 278 17.74 -2.93 4.03
CA PRO A 278 17.57 -1.78 3.17
C PRO A 278 17.18 -2.25 1.76
N PRO A 279 16.06 -1.75 1.18
CA PRO A 279 15.56 -2.23 -0.11
C PRO A 279 16.52 -1.89 -1.26
N SER A 280 16.49 -2.67 -2.33
CA SER A 280 17.11 -2.29 -3.59
C SER A 280 16.26 -1.22 -4.29
N ILE A 281 16.89 -0.21 -4.86
CA ILE A 281 16.20 0.81 -5.63
C ILE A 281 16.28 0.41 -7.11
N PRO A 282 15.14 0.21 -7.80
CA PRO A 282 15.14 -0.18 -9.20
C PRO A 282 15.79 0.87 -10.09
N GLU A 283 16.51 0.42 -11.09
CA GLU A 283 17.16 1.31 -12.05
C GLU A 283 16.14 2.22 -12.78
N GLY A 284 15.02 1.68 -13.23
CA GLY A 284 13.96 2.45 -13.88
C GLY A 284 13.40 3.57 -12.99
N TRP A 285 13.24 3.32 -11.68
CA TRP A 285 12.83 4.35 -10.73
C TRP A 285 13.97 5.36 -10.48
N ALA A 286 15.20 4.90 -10.37
CA ALA A 286 16.38 5.76 -10.22
C ALA A 286 16.53 6.70 -11.44
N MET A 287 16.37 6.19 -12.63
CA MET A 287 16.49 6.96 -13.88
C MET A 287 15.41 8.03 -14.04
N SER A 288 14.25 7.86 -13.44
CA SER A 288 13.17 8.87 -13.42
C SER A 288 13.48 10.09 -12.53
N ARG A 289 14.61 10.08 -11.78
CA ARG A 289 14.97 11.13 -10.83
C ARG A 289 15.99 12.12 -11.41
N PRO A 290 16.03 13.37 -10.89
CA PRO A 290 17.07 14.35 -11.25
C PRO A 290 18.48 13.80 -11.05
N ALA A 291 19.46 14.30 -11.82
CA ALA A 291 20.84 13.81 -11.79
C ALA A 291 21.48 13.81 -10.38
N SER A 292 21.17 14.79 -9.54
CA SER A 292 21.65 14.86 -8.16
C SER A 292 21.12 13.69 -7.32
N GLN A 293 19.83 13.35 -7.46
CA GLN A 293 19.24 12.20 -6.76
C GLN A 293 19.76 10.87 -7.30
N ARG A 294 20.01 10.75 -8.61
CA ARG A 294 20.59 9.53 -9.19
C ARG A 294 21.96 9.21 -8.59
N ARG A 295 22.81 10.23 -8.37
CA ARG A 295 24.12 10.04 -7.71
C ARG A 295 23.96 9.53 -6.28
N LEU A 296 23.01 10.07 -5.52
CA LEU A 296 22.71 9.60 -4.16
C LEU A 296 22.19 8.16 -4.16
N ILE A 297 21.33 7.80 -5.12
CA ILE A 297 20.81 6.45 -5.28
C ILE A 297 21.93 5.47 -5.64
N ALA A 298 22.85 5.86 -6.54
CA ALA A 298 24.00 5.05 -6.89
C ALA A 298 24.93 4.84 -5.68
N ALA A 299 25.22 5.89 -4.91
CA ALA A 299 26.01 5.78 -3.67
C ALA A 299 25.31 4.88 -2.64
N TYR A 300 24.00 5.01 -2.48
CA TYR A 300 23.20 4.11 -1.63
C TYR A 300 23.32 2.65 -2.09
N GLY A 301 23.28 2.38 -3.38
CA GLY A 301 23.45 1.04 -3.94
C GLY A 301 24.80 0.42 -3.58
N LEU A 302 25.88 1.19 -3.73
CA LEU A 302 27.23 0.76 -3.33
C LEU A 302 27.33 0.48 -1.83
N LEU A 303 26.82 1.39 -1.00
CA LEU A 303 26.83 1.22 0.47
C LEU A 303 26.01 0.00 0.91
N ARG A 304 24.92 -0.31 0.21
CA ARG A 304 24.07 -1.46 0.51
C ARG A 304 24.80 -2.79 0.35
N GLU A 305 25.76 -2.89 -0.56
CA GLU A 305 26.58 -4.11 -0.78
C GLU A 305 27.70 -4.28 0.25
N MET A 306 28.05 -3.23 0.99
CA MET A 306 29.08 -3.26 2.03
C MET A 306 28.48 -3.69 3.38
N LYS A 307 28.94 -4.80 3.98
CA LYS A 307 28.36 -5.37 5.23
C LYS A 307 28.18 -4.35 6.36
N GLY A 308 29.21 -3.55 6.67
CA GLY A 308 29.14 -2.55 7.75
C GLY A 308 28.16 -1.40 7.41
N ALA A 309 28.22 -0.86 6.20
CA ALA A 309 27.34 0.20 5.74
C ALA A 309 25.87 -0.29 5.63
N ARG A 310 25.64 -1.54 5.22
CA ARG A 310 24.31 -2.16 5.17
C ARG A 310 23.65 -2.17 6.56
N THR A 311 24.39 -2.44 7.62
CA THR A 311 23.87 -2.38 8.99
C THR A 311 23.46 -0.95 9.38
N LEU A 312 24.26 0.05 9.01
CA LEU A 312 23.91 1.46 9.23
C LEU A 312 22.69 1.87 8.39
N LEU A 313 22.61 1.43 7.15
CA LEU A 313 21.44 1.69 6.29
C LEU A 313 20.17 1.04 6.83
N ARG A 314 20.26 -0.16 7.44
CA ARG A 314 19.13 -0.79 8.12
C ARG A 314 18.65 0.04 9.30
N ALA A 315 19.56 0.61 10.08
CA ALA A 315 19.22 1.42 11.23
C ALA A 315 18.71 2.83 10.85
N PHE A 316 19.36 3.47 9.87
CA PHE A 316 19.23 4.91 9.60
C PHE A 316 18.94 5.27 8.14
N GLY A 317 18.82 4.27 7.27
CA GLY A 317 18.44 4.46 5.87
C GLY A 317 17.01 4.99 5.73
N PRO A 318 16.64 5.49 4.53
CA PRO A 318 15.32 6.11 4.31
C PRO A 318 14.15 5.13 4.41
N LEU A 319 14.38 3.89 4.02
CA LEU A 319 13.38 2.82 3.95
C LEU A 319 13.94 1.53 4.51
N TRP A 320 13.08 0.66 4.97
CA TRP A 320 13.37 -0.75 5.21
C TRP A 320 12.38 -1.62 4.43
N GLN A 321 12.83 -2.82 4.10
CA GLN A 321 12.06 -3.90 3.51
C GLN A 321 12.05 -5.05 4.51
N LEU A 322 10.87 -5.56 4.83
CA LEU A 322 10.68 -6.76 5.61
C LEU A 322 10.21 -7.89 4.70
N ARG A 323 10.82 -9.05 4.85
CA ARG A 323 10.34 -10.32 4.35
C ARG A 323 10.20 -11.29 5.51
N ALA A 324 9.07 -11.98 5.59
CA ALA A 324 8.83 -12.93 6.66
C ALA A 324 7.95 -14.07 6.15
N THR A 325 7.99 -15.20 6.81
CA THR A 325 7.18 -16.38 6.51
C THR A 325 6.13 -16.54 7.60
N ARG A 326 4.86 -16.77 7.24
CA ARG A 326 3.81 -17.08 8.21
C ARG A 326 4.13 -18.41 8.87
N ARG A 327 4.17 -18.45 10.19
CA ARG A 327 4.38 -19.69 10.95
C ARG A 327 3.33 -20.74 10.61
N GLY A 328 3.76 -21.99 10.43
CA GLY A 328 2.87 -23.14 10.29
C GLY A 328 2.02 -23.31 11.57
N ALA A 329 0.83 -23.90 11.42
CA ALA A 329 0.12 -24.42 12.59
C ALA A 329 0.98 -25.55 13.19
N ALA A 330 1.31 -25.45 14.49
CA ALA A 330 2.04 -26.48 15.22
C ALA A 330 1.19 -27.75 15.37
#